data_f726e29ec831c4a107b704438d71fa38
#
_entry.id   f726e29ec831c4a107b704438d71fa38
#
_cell.length_a   1.000
_cell.length_b   1.000
_cell.length_c   1.000
_cell.angle_alpha   90.00
_cell.angle_beta   90.00
_cell.angle_gamma   90.00
#
_symmetry.space_group_name_H-M   'P 1'
#
loop_
_entity.id
_entity.type
_entity.pdbx_description
1 polymer ?
#
loop_
_entity_poly.entity_id
_entity_poly.type
_entity_poly.pdbx_seq_one_letter_code
_entity_poly.pdbx_strand_id
1 'polypeptide(L)'
;MVKMSAGFRPPHSVWAAGFLQSACLMPVYHPNTRFSDCWGSAGDVTFYHRDGVCYWRSRDRHSFCGTSAQLKALDVHRRALDCWKRIPDDIKEKWNGYASVVEPHKPPFDGSSHITGHNLFVSAYHGFAILGNEHIPEPVPFVRFPMFDVKVIEARRANGCVILRCRLWLSGADDGNHYRVLGKVLLTNPGSGCKTSMLRNCLSVPISEPGVVEFNIPSDRSGECQLHLRYLLIDSTSGYRTCHRKLSRLIAIL
;
A
#
# COMPACT_ATOMS: atom_id res chain seq x y z
N MET A 1 4.59 -34.46 0.71
CA MET A 1 5.80 -33.66 1.01
C MET A 1 6.99 -34.41 0.42
N VAL A 2 7.40 -34.08 -0.80
CA VAL A 2 8.52 -34.72 -1.48
C VAL A 2 9.78 -33.92 -1.15
N LYS A 3 10.67 -34.48 -0.30
CA LYS A 3 12.00 -33.93 -0.10
C LYS A 3 12.84 -34.23 -1.35
N MET A 4 13.13 -33.24 -2.16
CA MET A 4 14.10 -33.39 -3.22
C MET A 4 15.50 -33.39 -2.65
N SER A 5 16.26 -34.46 -2.90
CA SER A 5 17.70 -34.55 -2.59
C SER A 5 18.46 -33.55 -3.48
N ALA A 6 19.47 -32.91 -2.91
CA ALA A 6 20.33 -31.95 -3.56
C ALA A 6 21.09 -32.60 -4.73
N GLY A 7 20.71 -32.29 -5.97
CA GLY A 7 21.43 -32.81 -7.15
C GLY A 7 20.89 -32.38 -8.51
N PHE A 8 19.78 -31.70 -8.59
CA PHE A 8 19.22 -31.34 -9.87
C PHE A 8 19.72 -29.95 -10.32
N ARG A 9 20.69 -29.92 -11.25
CA ARG A 9 21.01 -28.73 -12.06
C ARG A 9 20.23 -28.85 -13.37
N PRO A 10 19.41 -27.85 -13.77
CA PRO A 10 18.82 -27.83 -15.10
C PRO A 10 19.93 -27.69 -16.14
N PRO A 11 19.79 -28.29 -17.33
CA PRO A 11 20.78 -28.20 -18.39
C PRO A 11 20.96 -26.75 -18.87
N HIS A 12 22.21 -26.33 -18.98
CA HIS A 12 22.65 -24.96 -19.34
C HIS A 12 22.46 -24.57 -20.80
N SER A 13 21.64 -25.22 -21.59
CA SER A 13 21.61 -25.05 -23.04
C SER A 13 20.27 -24.56 -23.59
N VAL A 14 19.72 -23.43 -23.13
CA VAL A 14 18.70 -22.67 -23.91
C VAL A 14 18.84 -21.17 -23.61
N TRP A 15 20.01 -20.60 -23.84
CA TRP A 15 20.21 -19.17 -23.81
C TRP A 15 20.90 -18.73 -25.13
N ALA A 16 20.19 -18.71 -26.23
CA ALA A 16 20.61 -17.95 -27.40
C ALA A 16 19.39 -17.53 -28.20
N ALA A 17 19.34 -16.25 -28.45
CA ALA A 17 18.56 -15.53 -29.46
C ALA A 17 17.11 -15.12 -29.10
N GLY A 18 16.88 -13.82 -29.05
CA GLY A 18 15.59 -13.20 -29.27
C GLY A 18 15.21 -12.06 -28.33
N PHE A 19 15.87 -10.91 -28.43
CA PHE A 19 15.32 -9.66 -27.96
C PHE A 19 14.10 -9.29 -28.79
N LEU A 20 12.91 -9.58 -28.32
CA LEU A 20 11.65 -8.99 -28.78
C LEU A 20 10.69 -8.95 -27.61
N GLN A 21 10.08 -7.78 -27.41
CA GLN A 21 9.06 -7.41 -26.43
C GLN A 21 8.29 -8.60 -25.87
N SER A 22 8.69 -9.08 -24.70
CA SER A 22 8.12 -10.25 -24.06
C SER A 22 7.15 -9.76 -23.00
N ALA A 23 5.85 -9.88 -23.28
CA ALA A 23 4.92 -10.15 -22.21
C ALA A 23 5.56 -11.26 -21.37
N CYS A 24 5.74 -11.02 -20.06
CA CYS A 24 6.41 -11.96 -19.16
C CYS A 24 5.53 -13.22 -19.06
N LEU A 25 5.67 -14.12 -20.02
CA LEU A 25 5.04 -15.44 -19.99
C LEU A 25 5.73 -16.21 -18.86
N MET A 26 5.03 -16.37 -17.75
CA MET A 26 5.50 -17.24 -16.68
C MET A 26 5.58 -18.66 -17.22
N PRO A 27 6.75 -19.31 -17.12
CA PRO A 27 6.91 -20.65 -17.66
C PRO A 27 5.99 -21.63 -16.93
N VAL A 28 5.26 -22.43 -17.71
CA VAL A 28 4.35 -23.48 -17.24
C VAL A 28 5.16 -24.77 -17.07
N TYR A 29 4.99 -25.43 -15.95
CA TYR A 29 5.56 -26.74 -15.71
C TYR A 29 4.61 -27.82 -16.24
N HIS A 30 5.11 -28.68 -17.14
CA HIS A 30 4.39 -29.86 -17.59
C HIS A 30 4.85 -31.09 -16.80
N PRO A 31 3.95 -31.75 -16.05
CA PRO A 31 4.27 -32.98 -15.33
C PRO A 31 4.81 -34.05 -16.28
N ASN A 32 5.76 -34.81 -15.82
CA ASN A 32 6.28 -35.99 -16.52
C ASN A 32 6.12 -37.26 -15.64
N THR A 33 6.51 -38.42 -16.18
CA THR A 33 6.35 -39.71 -15.48
C THR A 33 7.08 -39.79 -14.13
N ARG A 34 8.05 -38.92 -13.86
CA ARG A 34 8.77 -38.87 -12.57
C ARG A 34 8.18 -37.88 -11.57
N PHE A 35 7.45 -36.86 -12.07
CA PHE A 35 6.88 -35.80 -11.22
C PHE A 35 5.47 -35.52 -11.68
N SER A 36 4.50 -36.07 -10.98
CA SER A 36 3.08 -35.82 -11.28
C SER A 36 2.63 -34.45 -10.80
N ASP A 37 3.27 -33.94 -9.74
CA ASP A 37 2.93 -32.65 -9.14
C ASP A 37 4.14 -32.06 -8.40
N CYS A 38 4.33 -30.75 -8.52
CA CYS A 38 5.42 -30.04 -7.85
C CYS A 38 4.90 -28.76 -7.21
N TRP A 39 5.18 -28.56 -5.93
CA TRP A 39 4.90 -27.32 -5.23
C TRP A 39 5.97 -27.03 -4.14
N GLY A 40 6.16 -25.75 -3.84
CA GLY A 40 7.17 -25.32 -2.88
C GLY A 40 8.45 -24.82 -3.55
N SER A 41 9.55 -24.77 -2.81
CA SER A 41 10.82 -24.23 -3.29
C SER A 41 11.91 -25.27 -3.25
N ALA A 42 12.69 -25.35 -4.33
CA ALA A 42 13.86 -26.21 -4.46
C ALA A 42 15.01 -25.40 -5.08
N GLY A 43 16.06 -25.13 -4.28
CA GLY A 43 17.18 -24.31 -4.73
C GLY A 43 16.76 -22.90 -5.12
N ASP A 44 17.05 -22.51 -6.35
CA ASP A 44 16.73 -21.19 -6.90
C ASP A 44 15.38 -21.14 -7.64
N VAL A 45 14.55 -22.17 -7.49
CA VAL A 45 13.25 -22.29 -8.15
C VAL A 45 12.14 -22.42 -7.13
N THR A 46 11.00 -21.75 -7.40
CA THR A 46 9.75 -21.93 -6.64
C THR A 46 8.67 -22.43 -7.61
N PHE A 47 8.02 -23.54 -7.25
CA PHE A 47 6.86 -24.09 -7.93
C PHE A 47 5.58 -23.67 -7.20
N TYR A 48 4.55 -23.32 -7.94
CA TYR A 48 3.25 -22.95 -7.40
C TYR A 48 2.13 -23.26 -8.38
N HIS A 49 0.93 -23.51 -7.85
CA HIS A 49 -0.26 -23.75 -8.66
C HIS A 49 -1.13 -22.49 -8.74
N ARG A 50 -1.69 -22.29 -9.90
CA ARG A 50 -2.73 -21.30 -10.14
C ARG A 50 -3.70 -21.89 -11.15
N ASP A 51 -4.98 -21.90 -10.78
CA ASP A 51 -6.08 -22.42 -11.64
C ASP A 51 -5.83 -23.86 -12.14
N GLY A 52 -5.27 -24.72 -11.26
CA GLY A 52 -4.95 -26.11 -11.59
C GLY A 52 -3.69 -26.31 -12.45
N VAL A 53 -3.03 -25.24 -12.85
CA VAL A 53 -1.78 -25.29 -13.65
C VAL A 53 -0.58 -25.04 -12.76
N CYS A 54 0.45 -25.87 -12.90
CA CYS A 54 1.73 -25.73 -12.19
C CYS A 54 2.64 -24.74 -12.93
N TYR A 55 3.12 -23.76 -12.21
CA TYR A 55 4.08 -22.77 -12.70
C TYR A 55 5.36 -22.85 -11.91
N TRP A 56 6.44 -22.38 -12.48
CA TRP A 56 7.67 -22.17 -11.74
C TRP A 56 8.25 -20.77 -12.01
N ARG A 57 9.01 -20.27 -11.05
CA ARG A 57 9.75 -19.01 -11.19
C ARG A 57 11.13 -19.14 -10.58
N SER A 58 12.10 -18.46 -11.15
CA SER A 58 13.41 -18.27 -10.53
C SER A 58 13.27 -17.45 -9.24
N ARG A 59 14.01 -17.83 -8.21
CA ARG A 59 14.18 -17.04 -6.97
C ARG A 59 15.39 -16.15 -7.14
N ASP A 60 15.16 -14.93 -7.60
CA ASP A 60 16.22 -13.94 -7.56
C ASP A 60 16.50 -13.56 -6.10
N ARG A 61 17.65 -13.95 -5.61
CA ARG A 61 18.12 -13.53 -4.29
C ARG A 61 18.68 -12.12 -4.39
N HIS A 62 17.82 -11.14 -4.64
CA HIS A 62 18.25 -9.77 -4.54
C HIS A 62 18.51 -9.42 -3.08
N SER A 63 19.70 -8.94 -2.77
CA SER A 63 19.97 -8.31 -1.49
C SER A 63 19.08 -7.07 -1.38
N PHE A 64 18.20 -7.04 -0.38
CA PHE A 64 17.32 -5.91 -0.16
C PHE A 64 18.15 -4.75 0.42
N CYS A 65 18.60 -3.87 -0.46
CA CYS A 65 19.21 -2.58 -0.08
C CYS A 65 18.10 -1.53 -0.01
N GLY A 66 17.25 -1.59 1.02
CA GLY A 66 16.15 -0.65 1.19
C GLY A 66 16.61 0.75 1.56
N THR A 67 15.91 1.77 1.06
CA THR A 67 16.07 3.13 1.58
C THR A 67 15.63 3.18 3.05
N SER A 68 16.07 4.19 3.81
CA SER A 68 15.70 4.32 5.23
C SER A 68 14.16 4.33 5.42
N ALA A 69 13.41 4.90 4.50
CA ALA A 69 11.94 4.90 4.52
C ALA A 69 11.36 3.48 4.30
N GLN A 70 11.95 2.68 3.41
CA GLN A 70 11.54 1.30 3.18
C GLN A 70 11.89 0.41 4.40
N LEU A 71 13.06 0.64 5.02
CA LEU A 71 13.44 -0.08 6.24
C LEU A 71 12.49 0.23 7.40
N LYS A 72 12.11 1.50 7.60
CA LYS A 72 11.10 1.88 8.59
C LYS A 72 9.74 1.22 8.32
N ALA A 73 9.28 1.19 7.07
CA ALA A 73 8.04 0.52 6.70
C ALA A 73 8.10 -1.00 6.92
N LEU A 74 9.25 -1.63 6.63
CA LEU A 74 9.48 -3.05 6.89
C LEU A 74 9.48 -3.36 8.39
N ASP A 75 10.08 -2.48 9.21
CA ASP A 75 10.07 -2.64 10.67
C ASP A 75 8.64 -2.57 11.23
N VAL A 76 7.84 -1.58 10.81
CA VAL A 76 6.41 -1.53 11.17
C VAL A 76 5.68 -2.81 10.77
N HIS A 77 5.96 -3.32 9.56
CA HIS A 77 5.34 -4.56 9.09
C HIS A 77 5.72 -5.78 9.93
N ARG A 78 7.00 -5.93 10.27
CA ARG A 78 7.49 -7.01 11.14
C ARG A 78 6.84 -6.94 12.51
N ARG A 79 6.77 -5.77 13.13
CA ARG A 79 6.08 -5.57 14.41
C ARG A 79 4.60 -5.94 14.33
N ALA A 80 3.91 -5.58 13.24
CA ALA A 80 2.52 -5.98 13.04
C ALA A 80 2.36 -7.51 12.98
N LEU A 81 3.25 -8.22 12.25
CA LEU A 81 3.22 -9.68 12.18
C LEU A 81 3.50 -10.34 13.54
N ASP A 82 4.43 -9.82 14.30
CA ASP A 82 4.77 -10.35 15.63
C ASP A 82 3.65 -10.06 16.65
N CYS A 83 2.98 -8.92 16.55
CA CYS A 83 1.79 -8.64 17.34
C CYS A 83 0.65 -9.62 17.02
N TRP A 84 0.38 -9.84 15.71
CA TRP A 84 -0.65 -10.81 15.31
C TRP A 84 -0.45 -12.21 15.88
N LYS A 85 0.79 -12.70 15.93
CA LYS A 85 1.10 -14.00 16.51
C LYS A 85 0.72 -14.10 18.01
N ARG A 86 0.79 -13.00 18.74
CA ARG A 86 0.55 -12.94 20.19
C ARG A 86 -0.92 -12.65 20.55
N ILE A 87 -1.73 -12.22 19.59
CA ILE A 87 -3.15 -11.92 19.82
C ILE A 87 -3.89 -13.22 20.15
N PRO A 88 -4.76 -13.26 21.19
CA PRO A 88 -5.62 -14.38 21.50
C PRO A 88 -6.55 -14.74 20.35
N ASP A 89 -6.96 -16.01 20.27
CA ASP A 89 -7.72 -16.51 19.13
C ASP A 89 -9.14 -15.92 19.07
N ASP A 90 -9.77 -15.62 20.20
CA ASP A 90 -11.06 -14.92 20.26
C ASP A 90 -11.00 -13.51 19.64
N ILE A 91 -9.88 -12.81 19.81
CA ILE A 91 -9.65 -11.51 19.17
C ILE A 91 -9.38 -11.67 17.68
N LYS A 92 -8.63 -12.72 17.28
CA LYS A 92 -8.43 -13.03 15.84
C LYS A 92 -9.75 -13.35 15.14
N GLU A 93 -10.67 -14.05 15.81
CA GLU A 93 -12.01 -14.31 15.27
C GLU A 93 -12.81 -13.02 15.05
N LYS A 94 -12.73 -12.04 15.95
CA LYS A 94 -13.34 -10.72 15.73
C LYS A 94 -12.75 -10.03 14.49
N TRP A 95 -11.43 -10.06 14.30
CA TRP A 95 -10.80 -9.54 13.10
C TRP A 95 -11.27 -10.25 11.83
N ASN A 96 -11.44 -11.57 11.86
CA ASN A 96 -11.97 -12.35 10.74
C ASN A 96 -13.43 -11.98 10.44
N GLY A 97 -14.25 -11.82 11.48
CA GLY A 97 -15.64 -11.37 11.35
C GLY A 97 -15.76 -10.00 10.68
N TYR A 98 -14.95 -9.04 11.10
CA TYR A 98 -14.97 -7.70 10.49
C TYR A 98 -14.37 -7.69 9.08
N ALA A 99 -13.38 -8.52 8.79
CA ALA A 99 -12.81 -8.63 7.47
C ALA A 99 -13.81 -9.14 6.43
N SER A 100 -14.78 -9.96 6.83
CA SER A 100 -15.80 -10.50 5.92
C SER A 100 -16.75 -9.44 5.36
N VAL A 101 -16.91 -8.30 6.02
CA VAL A 101 -17.78 -7.19 5.58
C VAL A 101 -17.02 -6.08 4.85
N VAL A 102 -15.69 -6.17 4.75
CA VAL A 102 -14.88 -5.21 4.01
C VAL A 102 -15.00 -5.47 2.52
N GLU A 103 -15.52 -4.51 1.78
CA GLU A 103 -15.59 -4.59 0.33
C GLU A 103 -14.19 -4.69 -0.29
N PRO A 104 -13.92 -5.65 -1.19
CA PRO A 104 -12.66 -5.71 -1.90
C PRO A 104 -12.50 -4.48 -2.80
N HIS A 105 -11.33 -3.85 -2.75
CA HIS A 105 -11.03 -2.64 -3.53
C HIS A 105 -10.07 -2.87 -4.69
N LYS A 106 -9.83 -4.14 -5.04
CA LYS A 106 -9.06 -4.51 -6.23
C LYS A 106 -9.77 -5.62 -6.99
N PRO A 107 -9.84 -5.57 -8.32
CA PRO A 107 -10.29 -6.69 -9.13
C PRO A 107 -9.38 -7.93 -8.95
N PRO A 108 -9.91 -9.14 -9.14
CA PRO A 108 -11.29 -9.44 -9.46
C PRO A 108 -12.20 -9.31 -8.22
N PHE A 109 -13.36 -8.72 -8.41
CA PHE A 109 -14.39 -8.61 -7.37
C PHE A 109 -15.32 -9.85 -7.38
N ASP A 110 -14.79 -11.02 -7.69
CA ASP A 110 -15.47 -12.25 -7.45
C ASP A 110 -15.60 -12.43 -5.93
N GLY A 111 -16.74 -12.88 -5.45
CA GLY A 111 -17.02 -13.02 -4.03
C GLY A 111 -16.05 -13.94 -3.27
N SER A 112 -15.00 -14.45 -3.91
CA SER A 112 -13.96 -15.31 -3.35
C SER A 112 -12.73 -14.53 -2.83
N SER A 113 -12.55 -13.27 -3.19
CA SER A 113 -11.36 -12.47 -2.82
C SER A 113 -11.58 -11.63 -1.56
N HIS A 114 -12.02 -12.25 -0.49
CA HIS A 114 -12.14 -11.55 0.80
C HIS A 114 -10.77 -11.24 1.40
N ILE A 115 -10.66 -10.06 2.00
CA ILE A 115 -9.54 -9.75 2.88
C ILE A 115 -9.62 -10.65 4.12
N THR A 116 -8.51 -11.20 4.57
CA THR A 116 -8.47 -11.96 5.82
C THR A 116 -8.37 -11.04 7.03
N GLY A 117 -8.78 -11.50 8.21
CA GLY A 117 -8.62 -10.76 9.46
C GLY A 117 -7.17 -10.37 9.73
N HIS A 118 -6.22 -11.24 9.40
CA HIS A 118 -4.78 -10.93 9.44
C HIS A 118 -4.42 -9.72 8.55
N ASN A 119 -4.89 -9.70 7.31
CA ASN A 119 -4.60 -8.58 6.41
C ASN A 119 -5.28 -7.28 6.87
N LEU A 120 -6.49 -7.37 7.41
CA LEU A 120 -7.20 -6.23 7.98
C LEU A 120 -6.44 -5.66 9.18
N PHE A 121 -6.02 -6.52 10.12
CA PHE A 121 -5.19 -6.14 11.26
C PHE A 121 -3.90 -5.46 10.84
N VAL A 122 -3.13 -6.06 9.93
CA VAL A 122 -1.88 -5.47 9.42
C VAL A 122 -2.13 -4.11 8.78
N SER A 123 -3.23 -3.95 8.03
CA SER A 123 -3.61 -2.66 7.45
C SER A 123 -3.93 -1.61 8.51
N ALA A 124 -4.70 -1.97 9.55
CA ALA A 124 -5.01 -1.11 10.68
C ALA A 124 -3.74 -0.73 11.46
N TYR A 125 -2.86 -1.70 11.75
CA TYR A 125 -1.59 -1.46 12.43
C TYR A 125 -0.72 -0.44 11.69
N HIS A 126 -0.62 -0.55 10.37
CA HIS A 126 0.09 0.46 9.55
C HIS A 126 -0.59 1.83 9.60
N GLY A 127 -1.92 1.88 9.66
CA GLY A 127 -2.66 3.13 9.84
C GLY A 127 -2.32 3.79 11.18
N PHE A 128 -2.37 3.05 12.28
CA PHE A 128 -1.98 3.53 13.61
C PHE A 128 -0.52 4.01 13.66
N ALA A 129 0.40 3.25 13.07
CA ALA A 129 1.82 3.65 13.01
C ALA A 129 2.04 4.96 12.23
N ILE A 130 1.28 5.20 11.16
CA ILE A 130 1.32 6.47 10.41
C ILE A 130 0.82 7.64 11.28
N LEU A 131 -0.15 7.40 12.15
CA LEU A 131 -0.69 8.39 13.07
C LEU A 131 0.21 8.62 14.31
N GLY A 132 1.32 7.88 14.41
CA GLY A 132 2.23 7.95 15.56
C GLY A 132 1.76 7.15 16.78
N ASN A 133 0.76 6.29 16.63
CA ASN A 133 0.28 5.43 17.68
C ASN A 133 1.12 4.15 17.77
N GLU A 134 1.58 3.80 18.96
CA GLU A 134 2.37 2.59 19.21
C GLU A 134 1.54 1.42 19.74
N HIS A 135 0.26 1.64 20.00
CA HIS A 135 -0.61 0.62 20.55
C HIS A 135 -1.09 -0.37 19.48
N ILE A 136 -1.34 -1.60 19.92
CA ILE A 136 -1.99 -2.61 19.08
C ILE A 136 -3.42 -2.15 18.82
N PRO A 137 -3.86 -2.07 17.57
CA PRO A 137 -5.23 -1.69 17.27
C PRO A 137 -6.20 -2.72 17.84
N GLU A 138 -7.21 -2.23 18.55
CA GLU A 138 -8.34 -3.05 18.95
C GLU A 138 -9.24 -3.35 17.74
N PRO A 139 -9.87 -4.53 17.68
CA PRO A 139 -10.80 -4.82 16.60
C PRO A 139 -12.03 -3.92 16.70
N VAL A 140 -12.23 -3.09 15.69
CA VAL A 140 -13.38 -2.20 15.53
C VAL A 140 -14.16 -2.63 14.31
N PRO A 141 -15.50 -2.68 14.35
CA PRO A 141 -16.30 -2.98 13.17
C PRO A 141 -15.92 -2.07 12.00
N PHE A 142 -15.79 -2.65 10.81
CA PHE A 142 -15.53 -1.84 9.62
C PHE A 142 -16.79 -1.04 9.27
N VAL A 143 -16.65 0.27 9.27
CA VAL A 143 -17.68 1.20 8.80
C VAL A 143 -17.27 1.72 7.43
N ARG A 144 -18.21 1.74 6.48
CA ARG A 144 -17.95 2.30 5.16
C ARG A 144 -17.54 3.76 5.27
N PHE A 145 -16.41 4.10 4.69
CA PHE A 145 -15.96 5.48 4.64
C PHE A 145 -16.93 6.38 3.87
N PRO A 146 -17.13 7.62 4.32
CA PRO A 146 -17.88 8.60 3.56
C PRO A 146 -17.20 8.84 2.20
N MET A 147 -17.97 9.28 1.22
CA MET A 147 -17.36 9.86 0.02
C MET A 147 -16.61 11.13 0.44
N PHE A 148 -15.44 11.34 -0.11
CA PHE A 148 -14.60 12.47 0.27
C PHE A 148 -13.89 13.05 -0.94
N ASP A 149 -13.56 14.34 -0.84
CA ASP A 149 -12.73 15.03 -1.81
C ASP A 149 -11.89 16.11 -1.11
N VAL A 150 -10.79 16.50 -1.76
CA VAL A 150 -9.87 17.51 -1.25
C VAL A 150 -9.70 18.59 -2.31
N LYS A 151 -10.11 19.82 -1.97
CA LYS A 151 -9.97 20.99 -2.82
C LYS A 151 -8.92 21.93 -2.27
N VAL A 152 -7.92 22.25 -3.09
CA VAL A 152 -6.89 23.24 -2.74
C VAL A 152 -7.53 24.62 -2.65
N ILE A 153 -7.33 25.30 -1.51
CA ILE A 153 -7.77 26.67 -1.25
C ILE A 153 -6.62 27.64 -1.56
N GLU A 154 -5.44 27.35 -0.96
CA GLU A 154 -4.30 28.24 -0.96
C GLU A 154 -3.00 27.46 -0.87
N ALA A 155 -1.94 28.00 -1.45
CA ALA A 155 -0.57 27.56 -1.25
C ALA A 155 0.30 28.76 -0.92
N ARG A 156 0.99 28.72 0.23
CA ARG A 156 1.87 29.81 0.65
C ARG A 156 3.21 29.28 1.13
N ARG A 157 4.25 30.08 1.00
CA ARG A 157 5.58 29.75 1.50
C ARG A 157 5.76 30.25 2.94
N ALA A 158 6.21 29.40 3.83
CA ALA A 158 6.58 29.79 5.19
C ALA A 158 7.64 28.83 5.74
N ASN A 159 8.67 29.36 6.41
CA ASN A 159 9.69 28.59 7.15
C ASN A 159 10.36 27.47 6.34
N GLY A 160 10.70 27.70 5.06
CA GLY A 160 11.34 26.70 4.21
C GLY A 160 10.41 25.56 3.75
N CYS A 161 9.11 25.74 3.95
CA CYS A 161 8.07 24.81 3.51
C CYS A 161 7.03 25.53 2.68
N VAL A 162 6.35 24.79 1.83
CA VAL A 162 5.09 25.19 1.21
C VAL A 162 3.95 24.65 2.06
N ILE A 163 3.14 25.55 2.61
CA ILE A 163 1.94 25.23 3.36
C ILE A 163 0.79 25.20 2.36
N LEU A 164 0.22 24.02 2.17
CA LEU A 164 -0.92 23.80 1.29
C LEU A 164 -2.18 23.67 2.12
N ARG A 165 -3.08 24.66 2.05
CA ARG A 165 -4.40 24.63 2.69
C ARG A 165 -5.41 24.01 1.74
N CYS A 166 -6.13 23.03 2.26
CA CYS A 166 -7.13 22.30 1.50
C CYS A 166 -8.45 22.22 2.27
N ARG A 167 -9.56 22.30 1.56
CA ARG A 167 -10.88 21.98 2.10
C ARG A 167 -11.14 20.49 1.90
N LEU A 168 -11.38 19.78 2.99
CA LEU A 168 -11.87 18.41 2.99
C LEU A 168 -13.39 18.45 2.94
N TRP A 169 -13.97 17.81 1.94
CA TRP A 169 -15.39 17.57 1.86
C TRP A 169 -15.68 16.10 2.16
N LEU A 170 -16.67 15.85 3.01
CA LEU A 170 -17.16 14.52 3.36
C LEU A 170 -18.67 14.46 3.08
N SER A 171 -19.16 13.34 2.53
CA SER A 171 -20.60 13.09 2.39
C SER A 171 -21.17 12.59 3.70
N GLY A 172 -22.27 13.17 4.16
CA GLY A 172 -22.98 12.73 5.37
C GLY A 172 -22.86 13.72 6.52
N ALA A 173 -23.56 13.40 7.61
CA ALA A 173 -23.68 14.25 8.80
C ALA A 173 -22.53 14.06 9.81
N ASP A 174 -21.49 13.31 9.44
CA ASP A 174 -20.34 13.09 10.31
C ASP A 174 -19.48 14.35 10.37
N ASP A 175 -19.17 14.82 11.57
CA ASP A 175 -18.33 15.99 11.79
C ASP A 175 -16.87 15.78 11.33
N GLY A 176 -16.50 14.55 10.95
CA GLY A 176 -15.20 14.19 10.37
C GLY A 176 -14.00 14.34 11.31
N ASN A 177 -14.23 14.61 12.61
CA ASN A 177 -13.17 14.91 13.57
C ASN A 177 -12.20 13.75 13.80
N HIS A 178 -12.64 12.51 13.55
CA HIS A 178 -11.82 11.32 13.69
C HIS A 178 -11.06 10.96 12.40
N TYR A 179 -11.33 11.61 11.28
CA TYR A 179 -10.59 11.36 10.04
C TYR A 179 -9.35 12.24 9.92
N ARG A 180 -8.29 11.64 9.40
CA ARG A 180 -7.07 12.32 8.98
C ARG A 180 -6.82 12.07 7.50
N VAL A 181 -6.24 13.05 6.82
CA VAL A 181 -5.86 12.93 5.42
C VAL A 181 -4.37 12.64 5.34
N LEU A 182 -4.00 11.51 4.77
CA LEU A 182 -2.62 11.22 4.38
C LEU A 182 -2.45 11.58 2.91
N GLY A 183 -1.57 12.53 2.62
CA GLY A 183 -1.16 12.92 1.29
C GLY A 183 0.21 12.35 0.93
N LYS A 184 0.40 12.04 -0.35
CA LYS A 184 1.71 11.92 -0.97
C LYS A 184 1.83 13.05 -1.96
N VAL A 185 2.76 13.95 -1.73
CA VAL A 185 2.83 15.23 -2.43
C VAL A 185 4.13 15.35 -3.21
N LEU A 186 4.06 15.98 -4.36
CA LEU A 186 5.19 16.46 -5.13
C LEU A 186 4.82 17.77 -5.81
N LEU A 187 5.74 18.74 -5.76
CA LEU A 187 5.68 19.99 -6.52
C LEU A 187 6.69 19.91 -7.67
N THR A 188 6.25 20.16 -8.89
CA THR A 188 7.10 20.16 -10.09
C THR A 188 6.93 21.46 -10.85
N ASN A 189 7.73 21.66 -11.91
CA ASN A 189 7.55 22.77 -12.81
C ASN A 189 6.19 22.64 -13.54
N PRO A 190 5.56 23.75 -13.94
CA PRO A 190 4.33 23.72 -14.72
C PRO A 190 4.42 22.76 -15.91
N GLY A 191 3.37 21.96 -16.12
CA GLY A 191 3.33 20.98 -17.20
C GLY A 191 4.17 19.71 -17.02
N SER A 192 4.96 19.60 -15.95
CA SER A 192 5.76 18.42 -15.70
C SER A 192 4.94 17.27 -15.13
N GLY A 193 5.18 16.05 -15.59
CA GLY A 193 4.57 14.85 -15.09
C GLY A 193 5.16 14.39 -13.73
N CYS A 194 4.52 13.40 -13.11
CA CYS A 194 4.96 12.84 -11.84
C CYS A 194 5.09 11.31 -11.91
N LYS A 195 6.25 10.79 -11.46
CA LYS A 195 6.40 9.37 -11.16
C LYS A 195 5.98 9.11 -9.72
N THR A 196 5.22 8.04 -9.47
CA THR A 196 4.72 7.68 -8.13
C THR A 196 5.83 7.55 -7.08
N SER A 197 7.03 7.12 -7.49
CA SER A 197 8.19 6.99 -6.62
C SER A 197 8.76 8.32 -6.11
N MET A 198 8.42 9.42 -6.75
CA MET A 198 8.88 10.77 -6.37
C MET A 198 7.99 11.41 -5.32
N LEU A 199 6.76 10.93 -5.14
CA LEU A 199 5.83 11.43 -4.14
C LEU A 199 6.36 11.19 -2.72
N ARG A 200 6.23 12.18 -1.84
CA ARG A 200 6.62 12.11 -0.43
C ARG A 200 5.40 12.09 0.47
N ASN A 201 5.44 11.29 1.53
CA ASN A 201 4.37 11.22 2.50
C ASN A 201 4.25 12.53 3.27
N CYS A 202 3.03 13.00 3.45
CA CYS A 202 2.70 14.16 4.24
C CYS A 202 1.34 13.91 4.92
N LEU A 203 1.32 13.89 6.25
CA LEU A 203 0.09 13.80 7.02
C LEU A 203 -0.49 15.19 7.17
N SER A 204 -1.80 15.34 6.97
CA SER A 204 -2.46 16.63 7.16
C SER A 204 -2.50 17.01 8.65
N VAL A 205 -2.33 18.28 8.90
CA VAL A 205 -2.57 18.88 10.20
C VAL A 205 -3.96 19.51 10.18
N PRO A 206 -4.88 19.11 11.09
CA PRO A 206 -6.15 19.80 11.22
C PRO A 206 -5.89 21.21 11.76
N ILE A 207 -6.62 22.17 11.26
CA ILE A 207 -6.59 23.53 11.76
C ILE A 207 -7.93 23.86 12.47
N SER A 208 -7.99 25.00 13.15
CA SER A 208 -9.18 25.40 13.89
C SER A 208 -10.43 25.60 13.03
N GLU A 209 -10.25 25.78 11.72
CA GLU A 209 -11.35 25.91 10.77
C GLU A 209 -11.93 24.54 10.42
N PRO A 210 -13.23 24.26 10.69
CA PRO A 210 -13.82 22.97 10.39
C PRO A 210 -13.71 22.60 8.90
N GLY A 211 -13.35 21.36 8.62
CA GLY A 211 -13.20 20.85 7.26
C GLY A 211 -12.00 21.41 6.48
N VAL A 212 -11.09 22.12 7.14
CA VAL A 212 -9.84 22.58 6.52
C VAL A 212 -8.66 21.84 7.10
N VAL A 213 -7.77 21.38 6.22
CA VAL A 213 -6.54 20.65 6.56
C VAL A 213 -5.35 21.34 5.90
N GLU A 214 -4.20 21.28 6.57
CA GLU A 214 -2.94 21.80 6.04
C GLU A 214 -1.94 20.67 5.79
N PHE A 215 -1.19 20.78 4.71
CA PHE A 215 -0.02 19.95 4.42
C PHE A 215 1.23 20.82 4.44
N ASN A 216 2.19 20.45 5.27
CA ASN A 216 3.50 21.09 5.31
C ASN A 216 4.45 20.33 4.38
N ILE A 217 4.77 20.90 3.23
CA ILE A 217 5.57 20.28 2.18
C ILE A 217 6.96 20.90 2.21
N PRO A 218 8.01 20.15 2.60
CA PRO A 218 9.40 20.66 2.53
C PRO A 218 9.74 20.98 1.07
N SER A 219 9.85 22.28 0.74
CA SER A 219 10.14 22.74 -0.61
C SER A 219 10.49 24.23 -0.61
N ASP A 220 11.49 24.58 -1.41
CA ASP A 220 11.91 25.98 -1.63
C ASP A 220 11.23 26.64 -2.84
N ARG A 221 10.27 25.95 -3.44
CA ARG A 221 9.57 26.45 -4.63
C ARG A 221 8.69 27.67 -4.31
N SER A 222 8.59 28.55 -5.28
CA SER A 222 7.71 29.74 -5.28
C SER A 222 7.13 29.97 -6.66
N GLY A 223 6.09 30.79 -6.78
CA GLY A 223 5.43 31.07 -8.03
C GLY A 223 4.57 29.91 -8.53
N GLU A 224 4.42 29.79 -9.84
CA GLU A 224 3.60 28.74 -10.44
C GLU A 224 4.27 27.37 -10.40
N CYS A 225 3.56 26.39 -9.84
CA CYS A 225 4.00 25.01 -9.73
C CYS A 225 2.88 24.05 -10.08
N GLN A 226 3.26 22.88 -10.61
CA GLN A 226 2.35 21.76 -10.77
C GLN A 226 2.33 20.95 -9.48
N LEU A 227 1.19 20.94 -8.79
CA LEU A 227 0.92 20.10 -7.64
C LEU A 227 0.50 18.71 -8.11
N HIS A 228 1.16 17.68 -7.59
CA HIS A 228 0.72 16.29 -7.69
C HIS A 228 0.42 15.79 -6.27
N LEU A 229 -0.83 15.54 -5.98
CA LEU A 229 -1.30 15.05 -4.69
C LEU A 229 -1.99 13.70 -4.88
N ARG A 230 -1.55 12.71 -4.12
CA ARG A 230 -2.22 11.43 -3.98
C ARG A 230 -2.62 11.27 -2.52
N TYR A 231 -3.90 11.19 -2.23
CA TYR A 231 -4.42 11.27 -0.87
C TYR A 231 -5.42 10.16 -0.54
N LEU A 232 -5.56 9.87 0.74
CA LEU A 232 -6.52 8.93 1.30
C LEU A 232 -7.00 9.43 2.67
N LEU A 233 -8.12 8.91 3.16
CA LEU A 233 -8.53 9.06 4.56
C LEU A 233 -7.99 7.92 5.42
N ILE A 234 -7.65 8.27 6.65
CA ILE A 234 -7.37 7.34 7.74
C ILE A 234 -8.37 7.66 8.85
N ASP A 235 -9.05 6.65 9.34
CA ASP A 235 -9.82 6.75 10.57
C ASP A 235 -8.85 6.62 11.75
N SER A 236 -8.81 7.63 12.61
CA SER A 236 -7.90 7.68 13.76
C SER A 236 -8.31 6.73 14.88
N THR A 237 -9.55 6.24 14.89
CA THR A 237 -10.06 5.32 15.91
C THR A 237 -9.78 3.86 15.58
N SER A 238 -9.84 3.49 14.30
CA SER A 238 -9.67 2.11 13.84
C SER A 238 -8.37 1.86 13.09
N GLY A 239 -7.70 2.93 12.62
CA GLY A 239 -6.55 2.82 11.73
C GLY A 239 -6.90 2.36 10.30
N TYR A 240 -8.16 2.18 9.98
CA TYR A 240 -8.60 1.80 8.64
C TYR A 240 -8.32 2.92 7.64
N ARG A 241 -8.12 2.56 6.37
CA ARG A 241 -7.74 3.48 5.30
C ARG A 241 -8.55 3.26 4.05
N THR A 242 -8.86 4.36 3.36
CA THR A 242 -9.48 4.31 2.04
C THR A 242 -8.48 3.98 0.94
N CYS A 243 -8.99 3.76 -0.27
CA CYS A 243 -8.17 3.82 -1.48
C CYS A 243 -7.66 5.23 -1.74
N HIS A 244 -6.54 5.33 -2.46
CA HIS A 244 -5.98 6.62 -2.83
C HIS A 244 -6.80 7.29 -3.94
N ARG A 245 -7.00 8.60 -3.78
CA ARG A 245 -7.41 9.52 -4.84
C ARG A 245 -6.22 10.31 -5.36
N LYS A 246 -6.34 10.87 -6.56
CA LYS A 246 -5.28 11.64 -7.22
C LYS A 246 -5.81 13.01 -7.61
N LEU A 247 -5.00 14.03 -7.37
CA LEU A 247 -5.21 15.38 -7.84
C LEU A 247 -3.92 15.85 -8.51
N SER A 248 -4.02 16.39 -9.72
CA SER A 248 -2.92 17.08 -10.37
C SER A 248 -3.42 18.43 -10.85
N ARG A 249 -2.80 19.52 -10.37
CA ARG A 249 -3.30 20.86 -10.61
C ARG A 249 -2.15 21.87 -10.63
N LEU A 250 -2.26 22.88 -11.48
CA LEU A 250 -1.43 24.08 -11.41
C LEU A 250 -1.87 24.92 -10.20
N ILE A 251 -0.92 25.37 -9.40
CA ILE A 251 -1.12 26.22 -8.22
C ILE A 251 -0.10 27.36 -8.25
N ALA A 252 -0.49 28.52 -7.72
CA ALA A 252 0.42 29.61 -7.41
C ALA A 252 0.81 29.53 -5.92
N ILE A 253 2.11 29.58 -5.63
CA ILE A 253 2.67 29.62 -4.28
C ILE A 253 2.98 31.08 -3.97
N LEU A 254 2.27 31.63 -3.01
CA LEU A 254 2.39 33.01 -2.52
C LEU A 254 3.52 33.16 -1.51
#